data_013edf54594a9ef88f3ef980bb2d93a3
#
_entry.id   013edf54594a9ef88f3ef980bb2d93a3
#
_cell.length_a   1.000
_cell.length_b   1.000
_cell.length_c   1.000
_cell.angle_alpha   90.00
_cell.angle_beta   90.00
_cell.angle_gamma   90.00
#
_symmetry.space_group_name_H-M   'P 1'
#
loop_
_entity.id
_entity.type
_entity.pdbx_description
1 polymer ?
#
loop_
_entity_poly.entity_id
_entity_poly.type
_entity_poly.pdbx_seq_one_letter_code
_entity_poly.pdbx_strand_id
1 'polypeptide(L)'
;IIQSNNPYLYDNPDEPNRDKYSILPQGGIYKRSDFRAKSRDFRASISYNDTFNDKHILNLFGIVEVNAIDRRATSFQGWGLQYDMGETPFYILDLFKKQLEENTQYYSLSNTRERNAAFAGTFSYSYDYRYTINGTLRYEGSNRLGRSRKARWLPTWNIAGKWSIDQESF
;
A
#
# COMPACT_ATOMS: atom_id res chain seq x y z
N ILE A 1 -27.93 -16.96 21.18
CA ILE A 1 -28.41 -15.64 21.66
C ILE A 1 -27.33 -15.12 22.58
N ILE A 2 -26.54 -14.20 22.12
CA ILE A 2 -25.60 -13.48 22.99
C ILE A 2 -26.44 -12.36 23.65
N GLN A 3 -27.05 -12.64 24.76
CA GLN A 3 -27.52 -11.59 25.65
C GLN A 3 -26.27 -10.96 26.26
N SER A 4 -25.88 -9.83 25.75
CA SER A 4 -24.82 -9.06 26.34
C SER A 4 -25.33 -8.49 27.66
N ASN A 5 -24.68 -8.81 28.77
CA ASN A 5 -24.90 -8.15 30.05
C ASN A 5 -24.35 -6.71 30.08
N ASN A 6 -23.96 -6.18 28.94
CA ASN A 6 -23.45 -4.82 28.84
C ASN A 6 -24.59 -3.81 29.00
N PRO A 7 -24.63 -3.01 30.07
CA PRO A 7 -25.70 -2.07 30.34
C PRO A 7 -25.87 -1.01 29.22
N TYR A 8 -24.83 -0.73 28.44
CA TYR A 8 -24.87 0.22 27.31
C TYR A 8 -25.71 -0.27 26.12
N LEU A 9 -26.08 -1.55 26.10
CA LEU A 9 -26.92 -2.13 25.04
C LEU A 9 -28.42 -2.16 25.42
N TYR A 10 -28.79 -1.57 26.55
CA TYR A 10 -30.18 -1.41 26.98
C TYR A 10 -30.65 0.03 26.75
N ASP A 11 -31.92 0.19 26.46
CA ASP A 11 -32.56 1.48 26.14
C ASP A 11 -32.47 2.50 27.32
N ASN A 12 -32.50 1.98 28.56
CA ASN A 12 -32.43 2.77 29.78
C ASN A 12 -31.56 2.09 30.84
N PRO A 13 -30.21 2.26 30.77
CA PRO A 13 -29.32 1.61 31.73
C PRO A 13 -29.47 2.11 33.16
N ASP A 14 -29.96 3.35 33.39
CA ASP A 14 -29.92 4.05 34.67
C ASP A 14 -31.28 4.08 35.40
N GLU A 15 -32.37 3.60 34.80
CA GLU A 15 -33.67 3.57 35.45
C GLU A 15 -33.91 2.23 36.18
N PRO A 16 -33.96 2.21 37.52
CA PRO A 16 -34.01 0.96 38.29
C PRO A 16 -35.35 0.22 38.22
N ASN A 17 -36.44 0.83 37.78
CA ASN A 17 -37.79 0.27 37.80
C ASN A 17 -38.44 0.04 36.43
N ARG A 18 -37.69 0.10 35.33
CA ARG A 18 -38.20 -0.15 33.98
C ARG A 18 -37.69 -1.47 33.47
N ASP A 19 -38.53 -2.20 32.74
CA ASP A 19 -38.12 -3.41 32.02
C ASP A 19 -36.98 -3.05 31.05
N LYS A 20 -35.84 -3.68 31.24
CA LYS A 20 -34.65 -3.46 30.39
C LYS A 20 -34.79 -4.19 29.06
N TYR A 21 -35.04 -3.47 28.00
CA TYR A 21 -35.07 -4.00 26.66
C TYR A 21 -33.70 -3.93 26.02
N SER A 22 -33.22 -5.06 25.52
CA SER A 22 -31.99 -5.06 24.73
C SER A 22 -32.27 -4.39 23.38
N ILE A 23 -31.44 -3.41 23.01
CA ILE A 23 -31.48 -2.80 21.67
C ILE A 23 -30.86 -3.69 20.59
N LEU A 24 -30.20 -4.78 21.00
CA LEU A 24 -29.67 -5.76 20.04
C LEU A 24 -30.82 -6.53 19.41
N PRO A 25 -30.95 -6.54 18.06
CA PRO A 25 -31.94 -7.33 17.39
C PRO A 25 -31.66 -8.82 17.58
N GLN A 26 -32.74 -9.59 17.66
CA GLN A 26 -32.63 -11.06 17.59
C GLN A 26 -32.17 -11.44 16.18
N GLY A 27 -31.26 -12.42 16.10
CA GLY A 27 -30.72 -12.91 14.84
C GLY A 27 -29.21 -13.03 14.85
N GLY A 28 -28.65 -13.27 13.69
CA GLY A 28 -27.22 -13.42 13.49
C GLY A 28 -26.48 -12.07 13.37
N ILE A 29 -25.15 -12.15 13.34
CA ILE A 29 -24.29 -11.02 13.03
C ILE A 29 -23.68 -11.29 11.66
N TYR A 30 -23.94 -10.41 10.72
CA TYR A 30 -23.33 -10.45 9.40
C TYR A 30 -22.12 -9.51 9.34
N LYS A 31 -20.95 -10.07 9.05
CA LYS A 31 -19.72 -9.29 8.82
C LYS A 31 -19.22 -9.54 7.41
N ARG A 32 -19.00 -8.48 6.67
CA ARG A 32 -18.43 -8.53 5.34
C ARG A 32 -17.27 -7.57 5.23
N SER A 33 -16.14 -8.07 4.72
CA SER A 33 -14.98 -7.24 4.41
C SER A 33 -14.56 -7.51 2.97
N ASP A 34 -14.58 -6.46 2.16
CA ASP A 34 -14.16 -6.51 0.77
C ASP A 34 -12.85 -5.74 0.64
N PHE A 35 -11.88 -6.34 0.00
CA PHE A 35 -10.62 -5.71 -0.35
C PHE A 35 -10.40 -5.77 -1.86
N ARG A 36 -10.12 -4.62 -2.45
CA ARG A 36 -9.79 -4.51 -3.87
C ARG A 36 -8.49 -3.74 -4.02
N ALA A 37 -7.53 -4.35 -4.72
CA ALA A 37 -6.31 -3.67 -5.14
C ALA A 37 -6.23 -3.70 -6.67
N LYS A 38 -5.87 -2.55 -7.25
CA LYS A 38 -5.54 -2.42 -8.66
C LYS A 38 -4.12 -1.89 -8.75
N SER A 39 -3.22 -2.67 -9.33
CA SER A 39 -1.86 -2.24 -9.68
C SER A 39 -1.74 -2.02 -11.17
N ARG A 40 -1.03 -0.98 -11.54
CA ARG A 40 -0.63 -0.67 -12.91
C ARG A 40 0.84 -0.37 -12.88
N ASP A 41 1.58 -1.12 -13.64
CA ASP A 41 3.03 -1.04 -13.71
C ASP A 41 3.43 -0.72 -15.15
N PHE A 42 4.28 0.27 -15.29
CA PHE A 42 4.94 0.59 -16.55
C PHE A 42 6.44 0.57 -16.34
N ARG A 43 7.14 -0.13 -17.22
CA ARG A 43 8.59 -0.19 -17.23
C ARG A 43 9.09 -0.08 -18.65
N ALA A 44 10.06 0.80 -18.86
CA ALA A 44 10.79 0.91 -20.12
C ALA A 44 12.29 0.97 -19.84
N SER A 45 13.09 0.32 -20.65
CA SER A 45 14.55 0.33 -20.51
C SER A 45 15.21 0.48 -21.86
N ILE A 46 16.40 1.06 -21.84
CA ILE A 46 17.30 1.19 -22.99
C ILE A 46 18.69 0.76 -22.58
N SER A 47 19.37 0.06 -23.44
CA SER A 47 20.76 -0.31 -23.27
C SER A 47 21.56 0.08 -24.52
N TYR A 48 22.77 0.55 -24.30
CA TYR A 48 23.75 0.80 -25.33
C TYR A 48 25.08 0.19 -24.91
N ASN A 49 25.65 -0.63 -25.78
CA ASN A 49 26.93 -1.29 -25.56
C ASN A 49 27.75 -1.10 -26.83
N ASP A 50 28.96 -0.60 -26.68
CA ASP A 50 29.85 -0.37 -27.80
C ASP A 50 31.31 -0.53 -27.39
N THR A 51 32.15 -0.83 -28.39
CA THR A 51 33.61 -0.93 -28.25
C THR A 51 34.28 -0.10 -29.32
N PHE A 52 35.01 0.92 -28.90
CA PHE A 52 35.71 1.83 -29.80
C PHE A 52 37.22 1.51 -29.81
N ASN A 53 37.81 1.45 -30.98
CA ASN A 53 39.27 1.26 -31.16
C ASN A 53 39.80 0.03 -30.38
N ASP A 54 39.01 -1.02 -30.23
CA ASP A 54 39.33 -2.26 -29.50
C ASP A 54 39.79 -2.09 -28.03
N LYS A 55 39.80 -0.84 -27.51
CA LYS A 55 40.30 -0.52 -26.18
C LYS A 55 39.27 0.15 -25.28
N HIS A 56 38.27 0.81 -25.86
CA HIS A 56 37.29 1.57 -25.11
C HIS A 56 35.94 0.84 -25.11
N ILE A 57 35.58 0.25 -24.01
CA ILE A 57 34.32 -0.48 -23.85
C ILE A 57 33.37 0.40 -23.04
N LEU A 58 32.23 0.75 -23.62
CA LEU A 58 31.20 1.56 -23.01
C LEU A 58 29.89 0.78 -22.92
N ASN A 59 29.35 0.65 -21.70
CA ASN A 59 28.04 0.10 -21.47
C ASN A 59 27.17 1.11 -20.74
N LEU A 60 26.02 1.44 -21.31
CA LEU A 60 25.03 2.32 -20.75
C LEU A 60 23.72 1.57 -20.62
N PHE A 61 23.05 1.78 -19.48
CA PHE A 61 21.71 1.25 -19.26
C PHE A 61 20.86 2.31 -18.58
N GLY A 62 19.64 2.50 -19.08
CA GLY A 62 18.65 3.39 -18.50
C GLY A 62 17.33 2.69 -18.33
N ILE A 63 16.62 2.99 -17.25
CA ILE A 63 15.32 2.43 -16.96
C ILE A 63 14.38 3.48 -16.35
N VAL A 64 13.13 3.44 -16.75
CA VAL A 64 12.03 4.20 -16.16
C VAL A 64 10.99 3.22 -15.65
N GLU A 65 10.56 3.41 -14.42
CA GLU A 65 9.54 2.60 -13.77
C GLU A 65 8.45 3.51 -13.19
N VAL A 66 7.21 3.19 -13.46
CA VAL A 66 6.05 3.87 -12.87
C VAL A 66 5.10 2.82 -12.34
N ASN A 67 4.77 2.92 -11.06
CA ASN A 67 3.84 2.03 -10.39
C ASN A 67 2.70 2.84 -9.76
N ALA A 68 1.48 2.41 -10.01
CA ALA A 68 0.27 3.02 -9.49
C ALA A 68 -0.62 1.96 -8.84
N ILE A 69 -0.80 2.06 -7.52
CA ILE A 69 -1.61 1.12 -6.76
C ILE A 69 -2.79 1.86 -6.13
N ASP A 70 -3.98 1.42 -6.44
CA ASP A 70 -5.23 1.89 -5.84
C ASP A 70 -5.81 0.76 -4.98
N ARG A 71 -5.89 0.98 -3.65
CA ARG A 71 -6.46 0.02 -2.70
C ARG A 71 -7.75 0.58 -2.14
N ARG A 72 -8.78 -0.24 -2.14
CA ARG A 72 -10.06 0.03 -1.51
C ARG A 72 -10.38 -1.10 -0.55
N ALA A 73 -10.56 -0.76 0.71
CA ALA A 73 -11.05 -1.67 1.73
C ALA A 73 -12.41 -1.17 2.22
N THR A 74 -13.39 -2.05 2.25
CA THR A 74 -14.73 -1.79 2.76
C THR A 74 -15.04 -2.82 3.80
N SER A 75 -15.55 -2.42 4.95
CA SER A 75 -16.05 -3.32 5.99
C SER A 75 -17.48 -2.93 6.36
N PHE A 76 -18.33 -3.91 6.49
CA PHE A 76 -19.71 -3.79 6.90
C PHE A 76 -20.02 -4.81 7.99
N GLN A 77 -20.76 -4.38 9.00
CA GLN A 77 -21.30 -5.26 10.04
C GLN A 77 -22.78 -4.97 10.22
N GLY A 78 -23.61 -6.00 9.96
CA GLY A 78 -25.05 -5.96 10.18
C GLY A 78 -25.44 -6.85 11.36
N TRP A 79 -26.41 -6.41 12.14
CA TRP A 79 -26.95 -7.12 13.28
C TRP A 79 -28.37 -7.61 12.98
N GLY A 80 -28.80 -8.68 13.64
CA GLY A 80 -30.15 -9.19 13.50
C GLY A 80 -30.44 -9.86 12.16
N LEU A 81 -29.45 -10.58 11.60
CA LEU A 81 -29.65 -11.32 10.36
C LEU A 81 -30.76 -12.35 10.52
N GLN A 82 -31.81 -12.23 9.71
CA GLN A 82 -32.95 -13.13 9.70
C GLN A 82 -32.75 -14.21 8.63
N TYR A 83 -32.49 -15.44 9.03
CA TYR A 83 -32.20 -16.54 8.12
C TYR A 83 -33.43 -17.02 7.34
N ASP A 84 -34.60 -16.90 7.96
CA ASP A 84 -35.92 -17.27 7.38
C ASP A 84 -36.48 -16.18 6.44
N MET A 85 -35.95 -14.96 6.49
CA MET A 85 -36.39 -13.81 5.69
C MET A 85 -35.39 -13.43 4.60
N GLY A 86 -34.65 -14.39 4.09
CA GLY A 86 -33.69 -14.14 2.99
C GLY A 86 -32.37 -13.52 3.42
N GLU A 87 -31.91 -13.85 4.63
CA GLU A 87 -30.60 -13.38 5.16
C GLU A 87 -30.44 -11.86 5.17
N THR A 88 -31.53 -11.15 5.47
CA THR A 88 -31.53 -9.68 5.52
C THR A 88 -31.21 -9.21 6.93
N PRO A 89 -30.17 -8.35 7.13
CA PRO A 89 -29.90 -7.77 8.44
C PRO A 89 -30.96 -6.72 8.81
N PHE A 90 -31.37 -6.72 10.08
CA PHE A 90 -32.31 -5.73 10.60
C PHE A 90 -31.58 -4.43 10.93
N TYR A 91 -32.15 -3.31 10.51
CA TYR A 91 -31.59 -2.00 10.79
C TYR A 91 -32.32 -1.33 11.95
N ILE A 92 -31.60 -1.09 13.07
CA ILE A 92 -32.12 -0.43 14.25
C ILE A 92 -31.38 0.91 14.43
N LEU A 93 -32.13 2.01 14.40
CA LEU A 93 -31.55 3.35 14.45
C LEU A 93 -30.83 3.65 15.77
N ASP A 94 -31.34 3.15 16.88
CA ASP A 94 -30.76 3.39 18.22
C ASP A 94 -29.44 2.63 18.40
N LEU A 95 -29.35 1.40 17.87
CA LEU A 95 -28.07 0.67 17.82
C LEU A 95 -27.05 1.39 16.93
N PHE A 96 -27.49 1.94 15.82
CA PHE A 96 -26.64 2.70 14.92
C PHE A 96 -26.10 3.97 15.57
N LYS A 97 -26.92 4.74 16.30
CA LYS A 97 -26.48 5.92 17.05
C LYS A 97 -25.44 5.55 18.09
N LYS A 98 -25.67 4.50 18.89
CA LYS A 98 -24.70 4.02 19.90
C LYS A 98 -23.39 3.56 19.27
N GLN A 99 -23.43 2.88 18.14
CA GLN A 99 -22.22 2.49 17.42
C GLN A 99 -21.38 3.69 16.96
N LEU A 100 -22.03 4.78 16.54
CA LEU A 100 -21.34 6.02 16.20
C LEU A 100 -20.71 6.68 17.42
N GLU A 101 -21.40 6.70 18.57
CA GLU A 101 -20.92 7.25 19.83
C GLU A 101 -19.71 6.46 20.38
N GLU A 102 -19.76 5.13 20.26
CA GLU A 102 -18.70 4.22 20.71
C GLU A 102 -17.57 4.02 19.68
N ASN A 103 -17.59 4.74 18.55
CA ASN A 103 -16.63 4.56 17.44
C ASN A 103 -16.59 3.14 16.83
N THR A 104 -17.63 2.34 17.04
CA THR A 104 -17.80 1.03 16.42
C THR A 104 -18.62 1.19 15.15
N GLN A 105 -17.93 1.43 14.04
CA GLN A 105 -18.59 1.70 12.77
C GLN A 105 -19.23 0.44 12.17
N TYR A 106 -20.52 0.51 11.87
CA TYR A 106 -21.19 -0.54 11.10
C TYR A 106 -20.71 -0.59 9.63
N TYR A 107 -20.13 0.50 9.15
CA TYR A 107 -19.54 0.61 7.81
C TYR A 107 -18.26 1.43 7.87
N SER A 108 -17.22 0.92 7.24
CA SER A 108 -15.98 1.66 7.03
C SER A 108 -15.53 1.56 5.59
N LEU A 109 -14.98 2.65 5.08
CA LEU A 109 -14.42 2.74 3.74
C LEU A 109 -13.03 3.38 3.83
N SER A 110 -12.03 2.65 3.39
CA SER A 110 -10.66 3.15 3.26
C SER A 110 -10.23 3.10 1.80
N ASN A 111 -9.76 4.24 1.29
CA ASN A 111 -9.19 4.35 -0.04
C ASN A 111 -7.74 4.84 0.07
N THR A 112 -6.81 4.04 -0.39
CA THR A 112 -5.39 4.38 -0.40
C THR A 112 -4.88 4.40 -1.83
N ARG A 113 -4.19 5.47 -2.21
CA ARG A 113 -3.56 5.63 -3.52
C ARG A 113 -2.06 5.75 -3.34
N GLU A 114 -1.34 4.86 -3.97
CA GLU A 114 0.11 4.84 -3.98
C GLU A 114 0.59 5.08 -5.41
N ARG A 115 1.53 6.00 -5.55
CA ARG A 115 2.13 6.38 -6.83
C ARG A 115 3.63 6.45 -6.62
N ASN A 116 4.34 5.61 -7.37
CA ASN A 116 5.78 5.54 -7.33
C ASN A 116 6.31 5.75 -8.75
N ALA A 117 7.40 6.49 -8.86
CA ALA A 117 8.14 6.63 -10.10
C ALA A 117 9.63 6.54 -9.80
N ALA A 118 10.37 5.86 -10.65
CA ALA A 118 11.80 5.73 -10.52
C ALA A 118 12.45 5.87 -11.90
N PHE A 119 13.59 6.57 -11.91
CA PHE A 119 14.51 6.66 -13.03
C PHE A 119 15.84 6.11 -12.55
N ALA A 120 16.41 5.18 -13.26
CA ALA A 120 17.74 4.69 -12.93
C ALA A 120 18.59 4.61 -14.18
N GLY A 121 19.88 4.84 -14.00
CA GLY A 121 20.89 4.71 -15.04
C GLY A 121 22.14 4.07 -14.47
N THR A 122 22.76 3.25 -15.26
CA THR A 122 24.10 2.72 -14.99
C THR A 122 25.01 3.00 -16.17
N PHE A 123 26.25 3.33 -15.87
CA PHE A 123 27.30 3.37 -16.86
C PHE A 123 28.48 2.51 -16.41
N SER A 124 29.11 1.89 -17.36
CA SER A 124 30.38 1.17 -17.18
C SER A 124 31.28 1.54 -18.33
N TYR A 125 32.44 2.03 -18.01
CA TYR A 125 33.47 2.31 -18.99
C TYR A 125 34.73 1.56 -18.60
N SER A 126 35.29 0.80 -19.56
CA SER A 126 36.54 0.09 -19.40
C SER A 126 37.54 0.51 -20.48
N TYR A 127 38.76 0.76 -20.06
CA TYR A 127 39.87 1.09 -20.93
C TYR A 127 40.88 -0.07 -20.96
N ASP A 128 41.13 -0.59 -22.13
CA ASP A 128 42.12 -1.65 -22.45
C ASP A 128 41.97 -2.88 -21.52
N TYR A 129 40.73 -3.16 -21.11
CA TYR A 129 40.39 -4.22 -20.14
C TYR A 129 41.08 -4.09 -18.76
N ARG A 130 41.86 -3.03 -18.52
CA ARG A 130 42.66 -2.82 -17.34
C ARG A 130 41.95 -1.95 -16.31
N TYR A 131 41.40 -0.83 -16.77
CA TYR A 131 40.79 0.17 -15.88
C TYR A 131 39.30 0.25 -16.16
N THR A 132 38.50 -0.01 -15.16
CA THR A 132 37.04 0.05 -15.30
C THR A 132 36.49 1.02 -14.27
N ILE A 133 35.61 1.92 -14.70
CA ILE A 133 34.81 2.77 -13.83
C ILE A 133 33.34 2.45 -14.05
N ASN A 134 32.62 2.25 -12.95
CA ASN A 134 31.19 2.00 -12.95
C ASN A 134 30.46 3.07 -12.14
N GLY A 135 29.31 3.49 -12.62
CA GLY A 135 28.45 4.39 -11.88
C GLY A 135 27.00 3.98 -12.00
N THR A 136 26.26 4.19 -10.91
CA THR A 136 24.82 4.00 -10.86
C THR A 136 24.18 5.23 -10.26
N LEU A 137 23.14 5.72 -10.89
CA LEU A 137 22.28 6.77 -10.37
C LEU A 137 20.85 6.27 -10.37
N ARG A 138 20.17 6.42 -9.24
CA ARG A 138 18.73 6.16 -9.13
C ARG A 138 18.05 7.38 -8.51
N TYR A 139 16.99 7.83 -9.12
CA TYR A 139 16.15 8.90 -8.66
C TYR A 139 14.72 8.39 -8.56
N GLU A 140 14.25 8.20 -7.34
CA GLU A 140 12.93 7.61 -7.10
C GLU A 140 12.06 8.52 -6.26
N GLY A 141 10.76 8.49 -6.53
CA GLY A 141 9.77 9.27 -5.83
C GLY A 141 8.52 8.47 -5.50
N SER A 142 7.92 8.79 -4.34
CA SER A 142 6.68 8.21 -3.89
C SER A 142 5.81 9.25 -3.19
N ASN A 143 4.51 9.18 -3.40
CA ASN A 143 3.56 10.01 -2.68
C ASN A 143 3.43 9.64 -1.19
N ARG A 144 4.05 8.53 -0.75
CA ARG A 144 4.08 8.06 0.64
C ARG A 144 5.26 8.65 1.45
N LEU A 145 6.29 9.17 0.79
CA LEU A 145 7.52 9.68 1.42
C LEU A 145 7.38 11.08 2.03
N GLY A 146 6.18 11.58 2.24
CA GLY A 146 5.95 12.83 2.95
C GLY A 146 5.10 13.85 2.19
N ARG A 147 4.80 14.97 2.85
CA ARG A 147 3.95 16.06 2.30
C ARG A 147 4.72 17.01 1.38
N SER A 148 6.01 17.21 1.61
CA SER A 148 6.85 18.11 0.82
C SER A 148 7.25 17.45 -0.51
N ARG A 149 7.18 18.21 -1.61
CA ARG A 149 7.66 17.75 -2.92
C ARG A 149 9.15 17.35 -2.90
N LYS A 150 9.98 18.08 -2.15
CA LYS A 150 11.41 17.79 -2.02
C LYS A 150 11.69 16.49 -1.26
N ALA A 151 10.88 16.16 -0.26
CA ALA A 151 11.04 14.93 0.52
C ALA A 151 10.51 13.68 -0.18
N ARG A 152 9.77 13.85 -1.28
CA ARG A 152 9.20 12.73 -2.05
C ARG A 152 10.15 12.09 -3.03
N TRP A 153 11.26 12.76 -3.35
CA TRP A 153 12.23 12.32 -4.33
C TRP A 153 13.58 12.11 -3.66
N LEU A 154 14.12 10.91 -3.81
CA LEU A 154 15.37 10.48 -3.20
C LEU A 154 16.37 10.12 -4.29
N PRO A 155 17.48 10.86 -4.44
CA PRO A 155 18.61 10.45 -5.26
C PRO A 155 19.47 9.43 -4.51
N THR A 156 19.86 8.37 -5.18
CA THR A 156 20.82 7.37 -4.71
C THR A 156 21.85 7.17 -5.80
N TRP A 157 23.14 7.16 -5.45
CA TRP A 157 24.20 6.96 -6.41
C TRP A 157 25.32 6.12 -5.84
N ASN A 158 26.07 5.51 -6.73
CA ASN A 158 27.24 4.71 -6.42
C ASN A 158 28.27 4.92 -7.55
N ILE A 159 29.55 4.98 -7.19
CA ILE A 159 30.68 4.98 -8.12
C ILE A 159 31.68 3.95 -7.63
N ALA A 160 32.18 3.12 -8.54
CA ALA A 160 33.18 2.10 -8.26
C ALA A 160 34.26 2.11 -9.36
N GLY A 161 35.51 1.90 -8.95
CA GLY A 161 36.65 1.71 -9.86
C GLY A 161 37.25 0.31 -9.67
N LYS A 162 37.70 -0.28 -10.79
CA LYS A 162 38.42 -1.54 -10.82
C LYS A 162 39.71 -1.37 -11.62
N TRP A 163 40.80 -1.88 -11.09
CA TRP A 163 42.06 -2.05 -11.80
C TRP A 163 42.40 -3.54 -11.89
N SER A 164 42.54 -4.03 -13.12
CA SER A 164 42.93 -5.43 -13.41
C SER A 164 44.46 -5.50 -13.53
N ILE A 165 45.13 -5.73 -12.41
CA ILE A 165 46.61 -5.77 -12.32
C ILE A 165 47.18 -6.92 -13.13
N ASP A 166 46.45 -8.01 -13.27
CA ASP A 166 46.80 -9.19 -14.07
C ASP A 166 46.96 -8.91 -15.58
N GLN A 167 46.43 -7.78 -16.05
CA GLN A 167 46.53 -7.35 -17.44
C GLN A 167 47.68 -6.37 -17.68
N GLU A 168 48.47 -6.04 -16.68
CA GLU A 168 49.64 -5.20 -16.84
C GLU A 168 50.87 -6.03 -17.29
N SER A 169 51.73 -5.39 -18.05
CA SER A 169 52.93 -6.04 -18.58
C SER A 169 54.17 -5.73 -17.74
N PHE A 170 54.14 -6.04 -16.45
CA PHE A 170 55.33 -5.94 -15.64
C PHE A 170 56.41 -6.96 -16.01
#